data_0ef568d0c09cb8a019f3e3a26694d965
#
_entry.id   0ef568d0c09cb8a019f3e3a26694d965
#
_cell.length_a   1.000
_cell.length_b   1.000
_cell.length_c   1.000
_cell.angle_alpha   90.00
_cell.angle_beta   90.00
_cell.angle_gamma   90.00
#
_symmetry.space_group_name_H-M   'P 1'
#
loop_
_entity.id
_entity.type
_entity.pdbx_description
1 polymer ?
#
loop_
_entity_poly.entity_id
_entity_poly.type
_entity_poly.pdbx_seq_one_letter_code
_entity_poly.pdbx_strand_id
1 'polypeptide(L)'
;MACLDVALAGLAGADFLSSSDLDQVQAEALLTLAAQLKAGSQRFDLTGRVLGLIFSKASTRTRVSFTVAMARLGGQTIDLLPLVTQVGRGEPIADTARVLSRYCDALAIRTFAQADLADYAHWASIPVINALTDEEHPCQALADFLTLREAFGHLEGLTLAYVGDGNNVAHSLMLTGALLGVNVRIGTPEGFAPDPAVLERAAALAGGRAEISVVHEPVAAVRGAHALYTDVWASMGQEQEQAERERAFRGWCLDGELLAEADSRAIVLHCLPAHRGEEISAAVIEGAQSRVFDQAENRMHVQQALLAALLAPG
;
A
#
# COMPACT_ATOMS: atom_id res chain seq x y z
N MET A 1 -9.79 -27.32 -7.09
CA MET A 1 -9.08 -26.33 -6.26
C MET A 1 -8.03 -25.72 -7.16
N ALA A 2 -7.98 -24.38 -7.21
CA ALA A 2 -6.94 -23.70 -7.96
C ALA A 2 -5.61 -23.95 -7.24
N CYS A 3 -4.58 -24.38 -7.97
CA CYS A 3 -3.23 -24.44 -7.45
C CYS A 3 -2.72 -22.98 -7.38
N LEU A 4 -2.16 -22.57 -6.26
CA LEU A 4 -1.36 -21.36 -6.21
C LEU A 4 -0.21 -21.52 -7.20
N ASP A 5 0.12 -20.43 -7.90
CA ASP A 5 1.34 -20.40 -8.69
C ASP A 5 2.52 -20.80 -7.79
N VAL A 6 3.46 -21.56 -8.34
CA VAL A 6 4.67 -22.00 -7.61
C VAL A 6 5.39 -20.80 -6.98
N ALA A 7 5.35 -19.63 -7.63
CA ALA A 7 5.88 -18.39 -7.10
C ALA A 7 5.27 -17.97 -5.75
N LEU A 8 3.99 -18.25 -5.52
CA LEU A 8 3.27 -17.88 -4.30
C LEU A 8 3.34 -18.96 -3.21
N ALA A 9 3.73 -20.18 -3.54
CA ALA A 9 3.85 -21.26 -2.57
C ALA A 9 4.86 -20.94 -1.45
N GLY A 10 5.89 -20.17 -1.76
CA GLY A 10 6.89 -19.71 -0.78
C GLY A 10 6.37 -18.67 0.23
N LEU A 11 5.19 -18.10 0.00
CA LEU A 11 4.59 -17.13 0.92
C LEU A 11 3.72 -17.78 2.00
N ALA A 12 3.40 -19.08 1.88
CA ALA A 12 2.56 -19.77 2.86
C ALA A 12 3.18 -19.71 4.26
N GLY A 13 2.46 -19.12 5.21
CA GLY A 13 2.91 -18.94 6.59
C GLY A 13 3.95 -17.86 6.81
N ALA A 14 4.36 -17.11 5.77
CA ALA A 14 5.30 -16.00 5.89
C ALA A 14 4.63 -14.72 6.40
N ASP A 15 5.43 -13.80 6.93
CA ASP A 15 5.02 -12.44 7.22
C ASP A 15 5.06 -11.57 5.96
N PHE A 16 4.29 -10.47 5.98
CA PHE A 16 4.34 -9.42 4.97
C PHE A 16 4.43 -8.05 5.66
N LEU A 17 5.62 -7.64 6.03
CA LEU A 17 5.88 -6.44 6.83
C LEU A 17 6.31 -5.24 5.98
N SER A 18 6.88 -5.51 4.80
CA SER A 18 7.44 -4.53 3.88
C SER A 18 7.14 -4.92 2.43
N SER A 19 7.08 -3.93 1.55
CA SER A 19 7.05 -4.17 0.09
C SER A 19 8.25 -5.00 -0.38
N SER A 20 9.39 -4.88 0.30
CA SER A 20 10.63 -5.62 -0.01
C SER A 20 10.67 -7.07 0.48
N ASP A 21 9.64 -7.56 1.17
CA ASP A 21 9.51 -8.98 1.54
C ASP A 21 9.13 -9.87 0.35
N LEU A 22 8.71 -9.24 -0.75
CA LEU A 22 8.45 -9.93 -2.02
C LEU A 22 9.67 -9.80 -2.94
N ASP A 23 9.90 -10.84 -3.72
CA ASP A 23 10.69 -10.73 -4.94
C ASP A 23 9.81 -10.28 -6.13
N GLN A 24 10.44 -10.01 -7.28
CA GLN A 24 9.73 -9.59 -8.49
C GLN A 24 8.67 -10.61 -8.91
N VAL A 25 9.03 -11.89 -8.92
CA VAL A 25 8.15 -12.97 -9.42
C VAL A 25 6.92 -13.11 -8.51
N GLN A 26 7.13 -13.01 -7.19
CA GLN A 26 6.06 -13.02 -6.20
C GLN A 26 5.14 -11.82 -6.33
N ALA A 27 5.70 -10.61 -6.51
CA ALA A 27 4.91 -9.40 -6.69
C ALA A 27 4.03 -9.47 -7.95
N GLU A 28 4.59 -9.88 -9.10
CA GLU A 28 3.84 -10.07 -10.34
C GLU A 28 2.76 -11.15 -10.22
N ALA A 29 3.07 -12.27 -9.55
CA ALA A 29 2.14 -13.36 -9.32
C ALA A 29 0.98 -12.94 -8.40
N LEU A 30 1.26 -12.15 -7.34
CA LEU A 30 0.22 -11.59 -6.46
C LEU A 30 -0.73 -10.65 -7.22
N LEU A 31 -0.20 -9.75 -8.06
CA LEU A 31 -1.03 -8.89 -8.88
C LEU A 31 -1.88 -9.70 -9.88
N THR A 32 -1.30 -10.77 -10.46
CA THR A 32 -2.02 -11.66 -11.37
C THR A 32 -3.14 -12.39 -10.67
N LEU A 33 -2.88 -12.94 -9.49
CA LEU A 33 -3.89 -13.58 -8.66
C LEU A 33 -4.99 -12.60 -8.26
N ALA A 34 -4.65 -11.37 -7.87
CA ALA A 34 -5.63 -10.33 -7.53
C ALA A 34 -6.57 -10.02 -8.71
N ALA A 35 -6.04 -9.90 -9.93
CA ALA A 35 -6.83 -9.70 -11.13
C ALA A 35 -7.75 -10.91 -11.44
N GLN A 36 -7.27 -12.13 -11.25
CA GLN A 36 -8.05 -13.35 -11.42
C GLN A 36 -9.19 -13.47 -10.40
N LEU A 37 -8.92 -13.10 -9.13
CA LEU A 37 -9.94 -13.07 -8.08
C LEU A 37 -10.98 -11.97 -8.36
N LYS A 38 -10.55 -10.80 -8.82
CA LYS A 38 -11.44 -9.71 -9.26
C LYS A 38 -12.36 -10.15 -10.40
N ALA A 39 -11.82 -10.85 -11.39
CA ALA A 39 -12.57 -11.38 -12.53
C ALA A 39 -13.42 -12.62 -12.17
N GLY A 40 -13.30 -13.18 -10.96
CA GLY A 40 -13.99 -14.40 -10.55
C GLY A 40 -13.50 -15.69 -11.24
N SER A 41 -12.36 -15.63 -11.94
CA SER A 41 -11.76 -16.78 -12.64
C SER A 41 -10.96 -17.72 -11.71
N GLN A 42 -10.64 -17.25 -10.50
CA GLN A 42 -10.00 -18.04 -9.46
C GLN A 42 -10.84 -17.96 -8.17
N ARG A 43 -10.79 -19.02 -7.37
CA ARG A 43 -11.45 -19.09 -6.06
C ARG A 43 -10.60 -19.88 -5.08
N PHE A 44 -10.49 -19.39 -3.86
CA PHE A 44 -9.87 -20.06 -2.73
C PHE A 44 -10.90 -20.19 -1.61
N ASP A 45 -10.72 -21.19 -0.77
CA ASP A 45 -11.58 -21.43 0.39
C ASP A 45 -10.73 -21.41 1.67
N LEU A 46 -10.97 -20.39 2.47
CA LEU A 46 -10.40 -20.20 3.80
C LEU A 46 -11.45 -20.41 4.90
N THR A 47 -12.46 -21.26 4.64
CA THR A 47 -13.48 -21.59 5.63
C THR A 47 -12.82 -22.08 6.93
N GLY A 48 -13.24 -21.50 8.06
CA GLY A 48 -12.69 -21.79 9.38
C GLY A 48 -11.46 -20.97 9.75
N ARG A 49 -10.85 -20.21 8.81
CA ARG A 49 -9.74 -19.32 9.10
C ARG A 49 -10.21 -17.98 9.66
N VAL A 50 -9.42 -17.43 10.58
CA VAL A 50 -9.73 -16.18 11.31
C VAL A 50 -8.57 -15.20 11.16
N LEU A 51 -8.88 -13.99 10.67
CA LEU A 51 -7.95 -12.86 10.58
C LEU A 51 -8.20 -11.89 11.75
N GLY A 52 -7.20 -11.68 12.60
CA GLY A 52 -7.23 -10.64 13.63
C GLY A 52 -6.85 -9.27 13.03
N LEU A 53 -7.64 -8.22 13.30
CA LEU A 53 -7.38 -6.85 12.87
C LEU A 53 -6.98 -6.01 14.10
N ILE A 54 -5.72 -5.57 14.18
CA ILE A 54 -5.22 -4.70 15.26
C ILE A 54 -4.94 -3.32 14.67
N PHE A 55 -5.82 -2.35 14.94
CA PHE A 55 -5.72 -1.02 14.34
C PHE A 55 -5.62 0.05 15.40
N SER A 56 -4.40 0.54 15.64
CA SER A 56 -4.09 1.64 16.56
C SER A 56 -4.45 3.02 16.01
N LYS A 57 -4.60 3.13 14.67
CA LYS A 57 -5.06 4.33 13.97
C LYS A 57 -6.46 4.10 13.37
N ALA A 58 -7.27 5.16 13.32
CA ALA A 58 -8.57 5.11 12.64
C ALA A 58 -8.42 4.67 11.17
N SER A 59 -9.26 3.77 10.72
CA SER A 59 -9.23 3.28 9.34
C SER A 59 -10.58 2.67 8.95
N THR A 60 -11.29 3.32 8.04
CA THR A 60 -12.51 2.77 7.44
C THR A 60 -12.16 1.83 6.30
N ARG A 61 -11.41 2.32 5.32
CA ARG A 61 -11.10 1.58 4.08
C ARG A 61 -10.33 0.28 4.34
N THR A 62 -9.24 0.33 5.09
CA THR A 62 -8.41 -0.85 5.35
C THR A 62 -9.15 -1.91 6.16
N ARG A 63 -9.93 -1.48 7.17
CA ARG A 63 -10.77 -2.38 7.97
C ARG A 63 -11.79 -3.10 7.10
N VAL A 64 -12.56 -2.33 6.33
CA VAL A 64 -13.62 -2.87 5.47
C VAL A 64 -13.01 -3.75 4.38
N SER A 65 -11.93 -3.32 3.73
CA SER A 65 -11.33 -4.10 2.64
C SER A 65 -10.77 -5.44 3.10
N PHE A 66 -10.08 -5.53 4.24
CA PHE A 66 -9.64 -6.81 4.82
C PHE A 66 -10.81 -7.70 5.25
N THR A 67 -11.83 -7.10 5.88
CA THR A 67 -13.03 -7.85 6.29
C THR A 67 -13.74 -8.46 5.09
N VAL A 68 -13.95 -7.68 4.02
CA VAL A 68 -14.60 -8.17 2.80
C VAL A 68 -13.71 -9.16 2.04
N ALA A 69 -12.39 -8.92 1.98
CA ALA A 69 -11.45 -9.85 1.36
C ALA A 69 -11.50 -11.22 2.03
N MET A 70 -11.44 -11.25 3.37
CA MET A 70 -11.51 -12.50 4.13
C MET A 70 -12.86 -13.20 3.99
N ALA A 71 -13.97 -12.45 4.02
CA ALA A 71 -15.31 -12.99 3.83
C ALA A 71 -15.51 -13.60 2.43
N ARG A 72 -14.95 -12.98 1.37
CA ARG A 72 -14.96 -13.55 0.00
C ARG A 72 -14.16 -14.83 -0.15
N LEU A 73 -13.21 -15.08 0.75
CA LEU A 73 -12.47 -16.33 0.85
C LEU A 73 -13.14 -17.36 1.80
N GLY A 74 -14.32 -17.04 2.35
CA GLY A 74 -15.03 -17.94 3.27
C GLY A 74 -14.55 -17.87 4.73
N GLY A 75 -13.54 -17.07 5.03
CA GLY A 75 -13.02 -16.87 6.38
C GLY A 75 -13.75 -15.78 7.17
N GLN A 76 -13.25 -15.51 8.37
CA GLN A 76 -13.83 -14.54 9.31
C GLN A 76 -12.77 -13.54 9.78
N THR A 77 -13.23 -12.39 10.32
CA THR A 77 -12.37 -11.39 10.94
C THR A 77 -12.79 -11.10 12.37
N ILE A 78 -11.81 -10.81 13.23
CA ILE A 78 -12.04 -10.27 14.57
C ILE A 78 -11.37 -8.90 14.65
N ASP A 79 -12.15 -7.90 15.04
CA ASP A 79 -11.68 -6.54 15.19
C ASP A 79 -11.21 -6.29 16.63
N LEU A 80 -9.91 -6.04 16.79
CA LEU A 80 -9.24 -5.86 18.08
C LEU A 80 -8.91 -4.37 18.28
N LEU A 81 -9.92 -3.60 18.68
CA LEU A 81 -9.78 -2.17 18.96
C LEU A 81 -8.90 -1.95 20.21
N PRO A 82 -7.79 -1.21 20.13
CA PRO A 82 -6.93 -0.95 21.30
C PRO A 82 -7.67 -0.35 22.49
N LEU A 83 -8.67 0.50 22.25
CA LEU A 83 -9.46 1.14 23.31
C LEU A 83 -10.28 0.16 24.17
N VAL A 84 -10.61 -1.02 23.62
CA VAL A 84 -11.45 -2.04 24.33
C VAL A 84 -10.69 -3.35 24.57
N THR A 85 -9.43 -3.42 24.21
CA THR A 85 -8.54 -4.56 24.45
C THR A 85 -7.43 -4.21 25.45
N GLN A 86 -6.73 -5.21 25.95
CA GLN A 86 -5.61 -5.01 26.90
C GLN A 86 -4.39 -4.38 26.23
N VAL A 87 -4.26 -4.47 24.90
CA VAL A 87 -3.22 -3.78 24.10
C VAL A 87 -3.19 -2.28 24.42
N GLY A 88 -4.34 -1.61 24.43
CA GLY A 88 -4.44 -0.18 24.79
C GLY A 88 -4.24 0.12 26.27
N ARG A 89 -4.07 -0.91 27.12
CA ARG A 89 -3.87 -0.79 28.57
C ARG A 89 -2.46 -1.19 29.01
N GLY A 90 -1.52 -1.37 28.06
CA GLY A 90 -0.12 -1.66 28.33
C GLY A 90 0.22 -3.14 28.45
N GLU A 91 -0.61 -4.05 27.92
CA GLU A 91 -0.20 -5.44 27.74
C GLU A 91 0.99 -5.51 26.77
N PRO A 92 2.07 -6.24 27.11
CA PRO A 92 3.21 -6.39 26.22
C PRO A 92 2.81 -6.98 24.87
N ILE A 93 3.39 -6.48 23.78
CA ILE A 93 3.18 -7.00 22.41
C ILE A 93 3.44 -8.51 22.37
N ALA A 94 4.51 -8.97 23.05
CA ALA A 94 4.88 -10.38 23.11
C ALA A 94 3.77 -11.29 23.66
N ASP A 95 3.04 -10.85 24.67
CA ASP A 95 1.97 -11.64 25.28
C ASP A 95 0.73 -11.64 24.39
N THR A 96 0.35 -10.47 23.88
CA THR A 96 -0.73 -10.32 22.91
C THR A 96 -0.50 -11.19 21.66
N ALA A 97 0.70 -11.13 21.07
CA ALA A 97 1.05 -11.89 19.86
C ALA A 97 0.96 -13.41 20.08
N ARG A 98 1.51 -13.89 21.20
CA ARG A 98 1.46 -15.32 21.58
C ARG A 98 0.04 -15.83 21.81
N VAL A 99 -0.81 -15.04 22.48
CA VAL A 99 -2.20 -15.40 22.74
C VAL A 99 -2.99 -15.41 21.44
N LEU A 100 -2.88 -14.35 20.61
CA LEU A 100 -3.60 -14.26 19.35
C LEU A 100 -3.19 -15.33 18.35
N SER A 101 -1.94 -15.78 18.38
CA SER A 101 -1.47 -16.92 17.58
C SER A 101 -2.16 -18.27 17.93
N ARG A 102 -2.87 -18.34 19.06
CA ARG A 102 -3.66 -19.52 19.44
C ARG A 102 -5.12 -19.44 19.01
N TYR A 103 -5.58 -18.25 18.59
CA TYR A 103 -6.97 -17.97 18.26
C TYR A 103 -7.17 -17.60 16.79
N CYS A 104 -6.19 -16.97 16.18
CA CYS A 104 -6.23 -16.50 14.80
C CYS A 104 -5.26 -17.28 13.91
N ASP A 105 -5.47 -17.17 12.60
CA ASP A 105 -4.60 -17.75 11.57
C ASP A 105 -3.67 -16.72 10.93
N ALA A 106 -3.98 -15.43 11.05
CA ALA A 106 -3.12 -14.30 10.67
C ALA A 106 -3.51 -13.03 11.44
N LEU A 107 -2.61 -12.05 11.47
CA LEU A 107 -2.86 -10.71 12.02
C LEU A 107 -2.61 -9.65 10.94
N ALA A 108 -3.55 -8.73 10.74
CA ALA A 108 -3.34 -7.51 9.96
C ALA A 108 -3.24 -6.33 10.93
N ILE A 109 -2.08 -5.67 10.94
CA ILE A 109 -1.73 -4.68 11.96
C ILE A 109 -1.54 -3.32 11.30
N ARG A 110 -2.25 -2.30 11.81
CA ARG A 110 -2.07 -0.89 11.49
C ARG A 110 -1.65 -0.15 12.76
N THR A 111 -0.42 0.26 12.79
CA THR A 111 0.20 0.91 13.96
C THR A 111 1.00 2.15 13.55
N PHE A 112 1.73 2.74 14.48
CA PHE A 112 2.65 3.86 14.21
C PHE A 112 4.03 3.32 13.83
N ALA A 113 4.79 2.81 14.79
CA ALA A 113 6.15 2.39 14.58
C ALA A 113 6.24 1.06 13.82
N GLN A 114 7.15 0.99 12.83
CA GLN A 114 7.51 -0.26 12.17
C GLN A 114 8.09 -1.29 13.17
N ALA A 115 8.78 -0.81 14.22
CA ALA A 115 9.32 -1.66 15.27
C ALA A 115 8.22 -2.44 16.02
N ASP A 116 7.06 -1.82 16.30
CA ASP A 116 5.94 -2.52 16.94
C ASP A 116 5.43 -3.67 16.06
N LEU A 117 5.35 -3.43 14.75
CA LEU A 117 4.96 -4.46 13.78
C LEU A 117 5.98 -5.61 13.75
N ALA A 118 7.28 -5.29 13.77
CA ALA A 118 8.35 -6.27 13.81
C ALA A 118 8.31 -7.09 15.12
N ASP A 119 7.98 -6.46 16.24
CA ASP A 119 7.80 -7.14 17.53
C ASP A 119 6.61 -8.12 17.47
N TYR A 120 5.49 -7.74 16.87
CA TYR A 120 4.37 -8.68 16.64
C TYR A 120 4.81 -9.88 15.80
N ALA A 121 5.52 -9.66 14.70
CA ALA A 121 6.02 -10.73 13.83
C ALA A 121 7.02 -11.64 14.54
N HIS A 122 7.89 -11.07 15.39
CA HIS A 122 8.85 -11.84 16.17
C HIS A 122 8.19 -12.82 17.17
N TRP A 123 7.09 -12.40 17.80
CA TRP A 123 6.43 -13.19 18.84
C TRP A 123 5.22 -13.99 18.36
N ALA A 124 4.67 -13.67 17.21
CA ALA A 124 3.60 -14.46 16.59
C ALA A 124 4.16 -15.76 15.98
N SER A 125 3.33 -16.79 15.95
CA SER A 125 3.60 -18.03 15.19
C SER A 125 2.67 -18.18 13.98
N ILE A 126 2.03 -17.12 13.60
CA ILE A 126 1.11 -16.98 12.46
C ILE A 126 1.52 -15.74 11.64
N PRO A 127 1.19 -15.67 10.34
CA PRO A 127 1.50 -14.54 9.50
C PRO A 127 1.06 -13.19 10.08
N VAL A 128 1.96 -12.21 10.02
CA VAL A 128 1.70 -10.81 10.35
C VAL A 128 1.75 -9.98 9.08
N ILE A 129 0.72 -9.17 8.85
CA ILE A 129 0.54 -8.36 7.66
C ILE A 129 0.60 -6.87 8.03
N ASN A 130 1.47 -6.11 7.39
CA ASN A 130 1.50 -4.66 7.48
C ASN A 130 0.27 -4.05 6.79
N ALA A 131 -0.71 -3.64 7.58
CA ALA A 131 -1.87 -2.92 7.07
C ALA A 131 -1.61 -1.40 6.93
N LEU A 132 -0.64 -0.86 7.63
CA LEU A 132 0.05 0.43 7.52
C LEU A 132 0.91 0.69 8.75
N THR A 133 2.10 1.24 8.54
CA THR A 133 2.93 1.88 9.56
C THR A 133 3.32 3.29 9.11
N ASP A 134 4.08 4.03 9.93
CA ASP A 134 4.65 5.32 9.54
C ASP A 134 5.77 5.16 8.50
N GLU A 135 6.31 3.94 8.34
CA GLU A 135 7.38 3.64 7.39
C GLU A 135 6.84 3.16 6.04
N GLU A 136 5.79 2.32 6.02
CA GLU A 136 5.28 1.73 4.79
C GLU A 136 3.75 1.53 4.79
N HIS A 137 3.18 1.47 3.56
CA HIS A 137 1.80 1.04 3.28
C HIS A 137 1.77 0.01 2.13
N PRO A 138 2.35 -1.21 2.32
CA PRO A 138 2.63 -2.12 1.22
C PRO A 138 1.38 -2.66 0.51
N CYS A 139 0.30 -2.93 1.25
CA CYS A 139 -0.98 -3.34 0.65
C CYS A 139 -1.61 -2.25 -0.24
N GLN A 140 -1.35 -0.97 0.03
CA GLN A 140 -1.76 0.12 -0.82
C GLN A 140 -0.97 0.11 -2.12
N ALA A 141 0.36 0.05 -2.04
CA ALA A 141 1.22 0.06 -3.22
C ALA A 141 0.89 -1.10 -4.19
N LEU A 142 0.66 -2.31 -3.69
CA LEU A 142 0.20 -3.42 -4.53
C LEU A 142 -1.09 -3.09 -5.29
N ALA A 143 -2.05 -2.41 -4.65
CA ALA A 143 -3.29 -2.00 -5.31
C ALA A 143 -3.07 -0.90 -6.36
N ASP A 144 -2.13 0.00 -6.10
CA ASP A 144 -1.75 1.07 -7.01
C ASP A 144 -1.17 0.49 -8.31
N PHE A 145 -0.23 -0.45 -8.18
CA PHE A 145 0.36 -1.11 -9.35
C PHE A 145 -0.60 -2.07 -10.05
N LEU A 146 -1.55 -2.69 -9.35
CA LEU A 146 -2.63 -3.41 -10.01
C LEU A 146 -3.48 -2.47 -10.87
N THR A 147 -3.82 -1.28 -10.35
CA THR A 147 -4.59 -0.27 -11.07
C THR A 147 -3.83 0.24 -12.29
N LEU A 148 -2.52 0.45 -12.15
CA LEU A 148 -1.65 0.84 -13.24
C LEU A 148 -1.65 -0.23 -14.35
N ARG A 149 -1.50 -1.51 -13.98
CA ARG A 149 -1.52 -2.64 -14.91
C ARG A 149 -2.88 -2.78 -15.60
N GLU A 150 -3.98 -2.55 -14.91
CA GLU A 150 -5.33 -2.57 -15.52
C GLU A 150 -5.50 -1.45 -16.55
N ALA A 151 -4.92 -0.26 -16.28
CA ALA A 151 -5.04 0.88 -17.18
C ALA A 151 -4.17 0.76 -18.46
N PHE A 152 -2.97 0.19 -18.34
CA PHE A 152 -1.98 0.18 -19.43
C PHE A 152 -1.70 -1.22 -20.02
N GLY A 153 -2.14 -2.29 -19.38
CA GLY A 153 -1.92 -3.67 -19.79
C GLY A 153 -0.54 -4.24 -19.43
N HIS A 154 0.39 -3.43 -19.00
CA HIS A 154 1.76 -3.78 -18.58
C HIS A 154 2.23 -2.84 -17.48
N LEU A 155 3.39 -3.11 -16.90
CA LEU A 155 4.00 -2.27 -15.86
C LEU A 155 5.40 -1.80 -16.25
N GLU A 156 6.24 -2.70 -16.76
CA GLU A 156 7.64 -2.41 -17.06
C GLU A 156 7.79 -1.20 -17.98
N GLY A 157 8.67 -0.27 -17.61
CA GLY A 157 8.95 0.95 -18.34
C GLY A 157 7.95 2.09 -18.16
N LEU A 158 6.82 1.88 -17.47
CA LEU A 158 5.94 2.98 -17.09
C LEU A 158 6.65 3.90 -16.08
N THR A 159 6.18 5.14 -16.00
CA THR A 159 6.62 6.12 -15.01
C THR A 159 5.44 6.55 -14.14
N LEU A 160 5.56 6.34 -12.84
CA LEU A 160 4.68 6.88 -11.81
C LEU A 160 5.35 8.09 -11.19
N ALA A 161 4.69 9.24 -11.22
CA ALA A 161 5.09 10.45 -10.52
C ALA A 161 4.24 10.61 -9.27
N TYR A 162 4.88 10.61 -8.10
CA TYR A 162 4.25 10.97 -6.84
C TYR A 162 4.54 12.45 -6.55
N VAL A 163 3.53 13.23 -6.18
CA VAL A 163 3.64 14.66 -5.87
C VAL A 163 3.11 14.89 -4.47
N GLY A 164 3.99 15.12 -3.50
CA GLY A 164 3.59 15.25 -2.09
C GLY A 164 4.73 15.03 -1.11
N ASP A 165 4.38 14.72 0.13
CA ASP A 165 5.32 14.40 1.21
C ASP A 165 5.99 13.04 0.97
N GLY A 166 7.30 12.95 1.24
CA GLY A 166 8.07 11.70 1.15
C GLY A 166 7.73 10.71 2.26
N ASN A 167 6.46 10.41 2.43
CA ASN A 167 5.89 9.62 3.50
C ASN A 167 5.94 8.09 3.24
N ASN A 168 5.26 7.32 4.10
CA ASN A 168 5.14 5.87 4.00
C ASN A 168 4.52 5.38 2.68
N VAL A 169 3.64 6.14 2.05
CA VAL A 169 3.08 5.81 0.73
C VAL A 169 4.15 5.95 -0.35
N ALA A 170 4.90 7.06 -0.34
CA ALA A 170 6.04 7.27 -1.23
C ALA A 170 7.08 6.15 -1.09
N HIS A 171 7.39 5.73 0.14
CA HIS A 171 8.30 4.61 0.42
C HIS A 171 7.82 3.32 -0.25
N SER A 172 6.58 2.91 -0.01
CA SER A 172 6.04 1.69 -0.59
C SER A 172 5.91 1.76 -2.11
N LEU A 173 5.61 2.93 -2.69
CA LEU A 173 5.60 3.12 -4.15
C LEU A 173 7.00 2.93 -4.75
N MET A 174 8.05 3.49 -4.12
CA MET A 174 9.43 3.31 -4.58
C MET A 174 9.86 1.84 -4.55
N LEU A 175 9.61 1.13 -3.44
CA LEU A 175 10.00 -0.26 -3.27
C LEU A 175 9.24 -1.19 -4.23
N THR A 176 7.91 -1.05 -4.30
CA THR A 176 7.08 -1.89 -5.16
C THR A 176 7.30 -1.56 -6.64
N GLY A 177 7.49 -0.28 -7.01
CA GLY A 177 7.82 0.13 -8.37
C GLY A 177 9.15 -0.44 -8.83
N ALA A 178 10.16 -0.43 -7.96
CA ALA A 178 11.47 -1.02 -8.20
C ALA A 178 11.38 -2.52 -8.51
N LEU A 179 10.58 -3.28 -7.74
CA LEU A 179 10.33 -4.70 -7.97
C LEU A 179 9.66 -4.96 -9.32
N LEU A 180 8.71 -4.12 -9.70
CA LEU A 180 7.86 -4.30 -10.89
C LEU A 180 8.40 -3.62 -12.16
N GLY A 181 9.61 -3.05 -12.13
CA GLY A 181 10.23 -2.39 -13.28
C GLY A 181 9.54 -1.07 -13.68
N VAL A 182 8.83 -0.43 -12.74
CA VAL A 182 8.18 0.88 -12.94
C VAL A 182 9.09 1.98 -12.42
N ASN A 183 9.35 2.99 -13.26
CA ASN A 183 10.06 4.18 -12.82
C ASN A 183 9.20 4.95 -11.81
N VAL A 184 9.78 5.33 -10.67
CA VAL A 184 9.09 6.11 -9.66
C VAL A 184 9.82 7.42 -9.41
N ARG A 185 9.14 8.53 -9.65
CA ARG A 185 9.68 9.86 -9.45
C ARG A 185 8.90 10.55 -8.33
N ILE A 186 9.60 10.85 -7.24
CA ILE A 186 9.03 11.53 -6.08
C ILE A 186 9.29 13.03 -6.24
N GLY A 187 8.22 13.79 -6.46
CA GLY A 187 8.22 15.25 -6.44
C GLY A 187 7.84 15.75 -5.05
N THR A 188 8.74 16.44 -4.39
CA THR A 188 8.54 16.93 -3.02
C THR A 188 9.33 18.20 -2.75
N PRO A 189 8.85 19.14 -1.93
CA PRO A 189 9.65 20.30 -1.51
C PRO A 189 10.93 19.88 -0.78
N GLU A 190 11.94 20.74 -0.79
CA GLU A 190 13.14 20.55 0.02
C GLU A 190 12.76 20.36 1.51
N GLY A 191 13.38 19.39 2.17
CA GLY A 191 13.11 19.05 3.57
C GLY A 191 12.00 18.01 3.78
N PHE A 192 11.27 17.61 2.71
CA PHE A 192 10.20 16.61 2.78
C PHE A 192 10.49 15.37 1.91
N ALA A 193 11.76 15.11 1.63
CA ALA A 193 12.18 13.96 0.85
C ALA A 193 11.93 12.64 1.61
N PRO A 194 11.73 11.51 0.89
CA PRO A 194 11.70 10.18 1.51
C PRO A 194 12.97 9.87 2.28
N ASP A 195 12.89 8.89 3.19
CA ASP A 195 14.06 8.40 3.91
C ASP A 195 15.14 7.92 2.92
N PRO A 196 16.37 8.45 3.00
CA PRO A 196 17.48 8.05 2.13
C PRO A 196 17.75 6.55 2.14
N ALA A 197 17.58 5.87 3.28
CA ALA A 197 17.78 4.42 3.37
C ALA A 197 16.74 3.64 2.55
N VAL A 198 15.50 4.14 2.47
CA VAL A 198 14.47 3.54 1.63
C VAL A 198 14.76 3.80 0.15
N LEU A 199 15.24 4.98 -0.20
CA LEU A 199 15.66 5.31 -1.57
C LEU A 199 16.80 4.41 -2.03
N GLU A 200 17.83 4.21 -1.21
CA GLU A 200 18.96 3.29 -1.49
C GLU A 200 18.46 1.85 -1.67
N ARG A 201 17.58 1.38 -0.78
CA ARG A 201 16.97 0.04 -0.87
C ARG A 201 16.17 -0.13 -2.15
N ALA A 202 15.35 0.85 -2.53
CA ALA A 202 14.58 0.83 -3.76
C ALA A 202 15.48 0.81 -5.01
N ALA A 203 16.54 1.60 -5.05
CA ALA A 203 17.51 1.60 -6.14
C ALA A 203 18.23 0.23 -6.27
N ALA A 204 18.58 -0.40 -5.15
CA ALA A 204 19.16 -1.74 -5.14
C ALA A 204 18.16 -2.80 -5.66
N LEU A 205 16.89 -2.75 -5.24
CA LEU A 205 15.83 -3.65 -5.72
C LEU A 205 15.56 -3.48 -7.22
N ALA A 206 15.63 -2.25 -7.72
CA ALA A 206 15.43 -1.97 -9.14
C ALA A 206 16.47 -2.68 -10.03
N GLY A 207 17.71 -2.81 -9.56
CA GLY A 207 18.76 -3.54 -10.28
C GLY A 207 19.00 -3.04 -11.70
N GLY A 208 18.72 -1.77 -11.97
CA GLY A 208 18.81 -1.14 -13.30
C GLY A 208 17.59 -1.33 -14.21
N ARG A 209 16.52 -1.98 -13.74
CA ARG A 209 15.26 -2.18 -14.49
C ARG A 209 14.32 -0.99 -14.40
N ALA A 210 14.44 -0.18 -13.37
CA ALA A 210 13.65 1.02 -13.12
C ALA A 210 14.52 2.14 -12.56
N GLU A 211 14.14 3.38 -12.84
CA GLU A 211 14.72 4.58 -12.24
C GLU A 211 13.86 5.02 -11.06
N ILE A 212 14.50 5.16 -9.87
CA ILE A 212 13.89 5.71 -8.68
C ILE A 212 14.57 7.03 -8.37
N SER A 213 13.84 8.14 -8.40
CA SER A 213 14.42 9.47 -8.28
C SER A 213 13.55 10.42 -7.44
N VAL A 214 14.21 11.45 -6.90
CA VAL A 214 13.58 12.54 -6.14
C VAL A 214 13.86 13.86 -6.84
N VAL A 215 12.84 14.69 -7.00
CA VAL A 215 12.94 16.02 -7.61
C VAL A 215 12.18 17.05 -6.78
N HIS A 216 12.65 18.31 -6.78
CA HIS A 216 12.10 19.39 -5.97
C HIS A 216 11.31 20.42 -6.78
N GLU A 217 10.79 20.00 -7.94
CA GLU A 217 9.98 20.83 -8.84
C GLU A 217 8.76 20.01 -9.32
N PRO A 218 7.51 20.43 -9.07
CA PRO A 218 6.33 19.65 -9.37
C PRO A 218 6.19 19.33 -10.86
N VAL A 219 6.45 20.29 -11.75
CA VAL A 219 6.38 20.07 -13.21
C VAL A 219 7.45 19.06 -13.68
N ALA A 220 8.66 19.12 -13.12
CA ALA A 220 9.70 18.16 -13.45
C ALA A 220 9.33 16.74 -12.98
N ALA A 221 8.62 16.63 -11.86
CA ALA A 221 8.13 15.35 -11.35
C ALA A 221 7.16 14.68 -12.32
N VAL A 222 6.16 15.42 -12.79
CA VAL A 222 5.04 14.85 -13.57
C VAL A 222 5.30 14.76 -15.06
N ARG A 223 6.31 15.47 -15.60
CA ARG A 223 6.53 15.54 -17.04
C ARG A 223 6.64 14.19 -17.69
N GLY A 224 5.69 13.89 -18.61
CA GLY A 224 5.62 12.65 -19.36
C GLY A 224 5.32 11.41 -18.52
N ALA A 225 4.91 11.54 -17.26
CA ALA A 225 4.54 10.41 -16.42
C ALA A 225 3.23 9.78 -16.89
N HIS A 226 3.13 8.46 -16.75
CA HIS A 226 1.95 7.67 -17.11
C HIS A 226 0.92 7.61 -15.97
N ALA A 227 1.35 7.79 -14.74
CA ALA A 227 0.48 7.92 -13.57
C ALA A 227 0.93 9.08 -12.69
N LEU A 228 -0.02 9.87 -12.23
CA LEU A 228 0.19 10.89 -11.22
C LEU A 228 -0.46 10.44 -9.92
N TYR A 229 0.31 10.48 -8.86
CA TYR A 229 -0.14 10.08 -7.53
C TYR A 229 0.05 11.24 -6.55
N THR A 230 -0.90 11.45 -5.65
CA THR A 230 -0.72 12.35 -4.52
C THR A 230 -1.37 11.78 -3.25
N ASP A 231 -0.98 12.29 -2.12
CA ASP A 231 -1.54 11.99 -0.80
C ASP A 231 -1.59 13.27 0.04
N VAL A 232 -2.33 13.23 1.14
CA VAL A 232 -2.43 14.36 2.07
C VAL A 232 -1.04 14.82 2.52
N TRP A 233 -0.83 16.15 2.60
CA TRP A 233 0.46 16.72 3.00
C TRP A 233 0.78 16.53 4.48
N ALA A 234 -0.26 16.41 5.33
CA ALA A 234 -0.11 16.07 6.74
C ALA A 234 -0.80 14.73 7.01
N SER A 235 -0.01 13.71 7.32
CA SER A 235 -0.52 12.40 7.71
C SER A 235 -1.12 12.42 9.11
N MET A 236 -1.93 11.42 9.46
CA MET A 236 -2.50 11.28 10.80
C MET A 236 -1.39 11.24 11.87
N GLY A 237 -1.47 12.13 12.85
CA GLY A 237 -0.48 12.34 13.90
C GLY A 237 0.45 13.52 13.66
N GLN A 238 0.35 14.19 12.49
CA GLN A 238 1.13 15.37 12.11
C GLN A 238 0.30 16.66 12.07
N GLU A 239 -0.88 16.67 12.68
CA GLU A 239 -1.81 17.81 12.65
C GLU A 239 -1.19 19.09 13.21
N GLN A 240 -0.19 18.98 14.10
CA GLN A 240 0.54 20.13 14.65
C GLN A 240 1.46 20.81 13.62
N GLU A 241 1.88 20.09 12.58
CA GLU A 241 2.75 20.56 11.50
C GLU A 241 1.95 21.11 10.30
N GLN A 242 0.62 21.03 10.32
CA GLN A 242 -0.23 21.34 9.17
C GLN A 242 0.07 22.70 8.56
N ALA A 243 0.16 23.77 9.37
CA ALA A 243 0.40 25.13 8.89
C ALA A 243 1.81 25.31 8.26
N GLU A 244 2.79 24.54 8.66
CA GLU A 244 4.12 24.54 8.06
C GLU A 244 4.09 23.79 6.72
N ARG A 245 3.45 22.64 6.69
CA ARG A 245 3.28 21.81 5.48
C ARG A 245 2.47 22.55 4.42
N GLU A 246 1.36 23.21 4.75
CA GLU A 246 0.57 24.02 3.81
C GLU A 246 1.41 25.15 3.17
N ARG A 247 2.38 25.70 3.90
CA ARG A 247 3.29 26.73 3.35
C ARG A 247 4.35 26.13 2.43
N ALA A 248 4.94 24.98 2.83
CA ALA A 248 5.97 24.29 2.07
C ALA A 248 5.41 23.71 0.75
N PHE A 249 4.20 23.16 0.80
CA PHE A 249 3.54 22.54 -0.35
C PHE A 249 2.73 23.52 -1.21
N ARG A 250 2.85 24.82 -1.01
CA ARG A 250 2.20 25.80 -1.88
C ARG A 250 2.70 25.67 -3.31
N GLY A 251 1.79 25.42 -4.27
CA GLY A 251 2.10 25.16 -5.68
C GLY A 251 2.37 23.66 -6.00
N TRP A 252 2.12 22.78 -5.05
CA TRP A 252 2.24 21.32 -5.23
C TRP A 252 0.89 20.61 -5.38
N CYS A 253 -0.21 21.38 -5.53
CA CYS A 253 -1.53 20.80 -5.78
C CYS A 253 -1.55 20.07 -7.13
N LEU A 254 -2.00 18.83 -7.15
CA LEU A 254 -2.28 18.13 -8.40
C LEU A 254 -3.57 18.67 -9.00
N ASP A 255 -3.44 19.67 -9.84
CA ASP A 255 -4.52 20.33 -10.57
C ASP A 255 -4.48 20.03 -12.09
N GLY A 256 -5.36 20.69 -12.85
CA GLY A 256 -5.43 20.48 -14.29
C GLY A 256 -4.20 20.99 -15.05
N GLU A 257 -3.50 22.00 -14.56
CA GLU A 257 -2.28 22.55 -15.19
C GLU A 257 -1.14 21.54 -15.03
N LEU A 258 -0.96 21.02 -13.81
CA LEU A 258 0.06 20.01 -13.53
C LEU A 258 -0.24 18.69 -14.24
N LEU A 259 -1.50 18.27 -14.31
CA LEU A 259 -1.93 17.08 -15.06
C LEU A 259 -1.64 17.18 -16.56
N ALA A 260 -1.74 18.37 -17.14
CA ALA A 260 -1.49 18.61 -18.57
C ALA A 260 -0.01 18.39 -18.98
N GLU A 261 0.94 18.44 -18.05
CA GLU A 261 2.36 18.20 -18.29
C GLU A 261 2.71 16.69 -18.38
N ALA A 262 1.79 15.81 -17.93
CA ALA A 262 1.97 14.36 -17.98
C ALA A 262 1.72 13.78 -19.38
N ASP A 263 1.88 12.45 -19.55
CA ASP A 263 1.42 11.75 -20.77
C ASP A 263 -0.08 11.99 -20.97
N SER A 264 -0.52 12.18 -22.19
CA SER A 264 -1.92 12.47 -22.51
C SER A 264 -2.91 11.37 -22.07
N ARG A 265 -2.41 10.15 -21.85
CA ARG A 265 -3.17 9.01 -21.33
C ARG A 265 -2.98 8.81 -19.84
N ALA A 266 -2.27 9.72 -19.17
CA ALA A 266 -1.96 9.59 -17.76
C ALA A 266 -3.22 9.36 -16.91
N ILE A 267 -3.10 8.50 -15.91
CA ILE A 267 -4.13 8.29 -14.89
C ILE A 267 -3.77 9.00 -13.59
N VAL A 268 -4.79 9.32 -12.81
CA VAL A 268 -4.63 9.96 -11.48
C VAL A 268 -4.99 8.97 -10.39
N LEU A 269 -4.13 8.87 -9.38
CA LEU A 269 -4.24 8.00 -8.22
C LEU A 269 -4.18 8.82 -6.91
N HIS A 270 -4.85 8.33 -5.88
CA HIS A 270 -4.84 8.88 -4.53
C HIS A 270 -5.32 7.81 -3.53
N CYS A 271 -4.57 7.57 -2.46
CA CYS A 271 -4.91 6.52 -1.48
C CYS A 271 -6.14 6.83 -0.61
N LEU A 272 -6.62 8.08 -0.65
CA LEU A 272 -7.72 8.59 0.17
C LEU A 272 -7.46 8.51 1.71
N PRO A 273 -8.01 9.47 2.51
CA PRO A 273 -8.93 10.55 2.13
C PRO A 273 -8.24 11.67 1.37
N ALA A 274 -8.96 12.43 0.55
CA ALA A 274 -8.42 13.55 -0.22
C ALA A 274 -8.96 14.88 0.32
N HIS A 275 -8.09 15.88 0.45
CA HIS A 275 -8.44 17.27 0.79
C HIS A 275 -8.49 18.10 -0.49
N ARG A 276 -9.68 18.16 -1.08
CA ARG A 276 -9.91 18.89 -2.34
C ARG A 276 -9.58 20.38 -2.19
N GLY A 277 -8.66 20.86 -3.05
CA GLY A 277 -8.14 22.21 -3.01
C GLY A 277 -6.84 22.38 -2.22
N GLU A 278 -6.37 21.30 -1.58
CA GLU A 278 -5.04 21.19 -0.98
C GLU A 278 -4.12 20.39 -1.92
N GLU A 279 -3.89 19.12 -1.66
CA GLU A 279 -3.00 18.27 -2.46
C GLU A 279 -3.56 17.90 -3.84
N ILE A 280 -4.91 17.91 -4.01
CA ILE A 280 -5.56 17.60 -5.27
C ILE A 280 -6.78 18.50 -5.52
N SER A 281 -6.96 18.95 -6.75
CA SER A 281 -8.16 19.73 -7.12
C SER A 281 -9.39 18.81 -7.29
N ALA A 282 -10.59 19.36 -7.00
CA ALA A 282 -11.85 18.65 -7.20
C ALA A 282 -12.04 18.24 -8.68
N ALA A 283 -11.61 19.07 -9.62
CA ALA A 283 -11.74 18.81 -11.05
C ALA A 283 -10.88 17.61 -11.49
N VAL A 284 -9.70 17.42 -10.90
CA VAL A 284 -8.79 16.30 -11.24
C VAL A 284 -9.27 15.01 -10.62
N ILE A 285 -9.64 14.99 -9.33
CA ILE A 285 -10.06 13.75 -8.66
C ILE A 285 -11.38 13.20 -9.21
N GLU A 286 -12.27 14.08 -9.70
CA GLU A 286 -13.55 13.70 -10.35
C GLU A 286 -13.43 13.61 -11.88
N GLY A 287 -12.24 13.89 -12.43
CA GLY A 287 -11.99 13.91 -13.87
C GLY A 287 -11.93 12.53 -14.52
N ALA A 288 -11.99 12.50 -15.86
CA ALA A 288 -12.01 11.26 -16.63
C ALA A 288 -10.73 10.40 -16.51
N GLN A 289 -9.61 11.01 -16.15
CA GLN A 289 -8.32 10.35 -15.94
C GLN A 289 -8.18 9.77 -14.51
N SER A 290 -9.09 10.11 -13.59
CA SER A 290 -9.08 9.58 -12.23
C SER A 290 -9.37 8.07 -12.21
N ARG A 291 -8.55 7.35 -11.47
CA ARG A 291 -8.73 5.92 -11.15
C ARG A 291 -8.76 5.68 -9.64
N VAL A 292 -9.01 6.74 -8.88
CA VAL A 292 -8.96 6.72 -7.41
C VAL A 292 -9.93 5.70 -6.81
N PHE A 293 -11.11 5.53 -7.38
CA PHE A 293 -12.09 4.57 -6.88
C PHE A 293 -11.82 3.13 -7.35
N ASP A 294 -11.29 2.95 -8.58
CA ASP A 294 -10.79 1.66 -9.06
C ASP A 294 -9.62 1.19 -8.20
N GLN A 295 -8.70 2.11 -7.87
CA GLN A 295 -7.59 1.89 -6.95
C GLN A 295 -8.08 1.49 -5.54
N ALA A 296 -9.10 2.17 -5.02
CA ALA A 296 -9.68 1.83 -3.72
C ALA A 296 -10.34 0.45 -3.72
N GLU A 297 -10.99 0.05 -4.81
CA GLU A 297 -11.52 -1.31 -5.00
C GLU A 297 -10.39 -2.34 -5.04
N ASN A 298 -9.33 -2.07 -5.79
CA ASN A 298 -8.20 -2.98 -5.96
C ASN A 298 -7.50 -3.33 -4.65
N ARG A 299 -7.59 -2.49 -3.62
CA ARG A 299 -7.08 -2.81 -2.27
C ARG A 299 -7.69 -4.10 -1.74
N MET A 300 -8.97 -4.28 -1.90
CA MET A 300 -9.65 -5.51 -1.45
C MET A 300 -9.15 -6.73 -2.23
N HIS A 301 -8.96 -6.61 -3.54
CA HIS A 301 -8.53 -7.72 -4.39
C HIS A 301 -7.07 -8.13 -4.12
N VAL A 302 -6.16 -7.18 -3.90
CA VAL A 302 -4.77 -7.52 -3.54
C VAL A 302 -4.68 -8.09 -2.14
N GLN A 303 -5.47 -7.60 -1.19
CA GLN A 303 -5.56 -8.18 0.16
C GLN A 303 -6.15 -9.60 0.11
N GLN A 304 -7.13 -9.83 -0.74
CA GLN A 304 -7.68 -11.17 -0.98
C GLN A 304 -6.62 -12.12 -1.55
N ALA A 305 -5.81 -11.67 -2.53
CA ALA A 305 -4.72 -12.45 -3.09
C ALA A 305 -3.62 -12.75 -2.06
N LEU A 306 -3.24 -11.74 -1.28
CA LEU A 306 -2.25 -11.88 -0.21
C LEU A 306 -2.72 -12.89 0.86
N LEU A 307 -3.96 -12.76 1.35
CA LEU A 307 -4.53 -13.70 2.32
C LEU A 307 -4.58 -15.13 1.77
N ALA A 308 -4.95 -15.29 0.49
CA ALA A 308 -4.94 -16.61 -0.15
C ALA A 308 -3.51 -17.18 -0.23
N ALA A 309 -2.50 -16.37 -0.57
CA ALA A 309 -1.11 -16.79 -0.65
C ALA A 309 -0.53 -17.18 0.72
N LEU A 310 -0.87 -16.43 1.77
CA LEU A 310 -0.35 -16.70 3.13
C LEU A 310 -1.06 -17.84 3.85
N LEU A 311 -2.35 -18.09 3.59
CA LEU A 311 -3.21 -18.94 4.41
C LEU A 311 -3.78 -20.16 3.67
N ALA A 312 -3.76 -20.22 2.34
CA ALA A 312 -4.25 -21.37 1.63
C ALA A 312 -3.35 -22.59 1.91
N PRO A 313 -3.93 -23.78 2.11
CA PRO A 313 -3.13 -25.01 2.17
C PRO A 313 -2.40 -25.20 0.83
N GLY A 314 -1.11 -25.49 0.90
CA GLY A 314 -0.25 -25.75 -0.25
C GLY A 314 -0.68 -26.97 -1.07
#